data_c6e6b0849f2d691bed39f92e6cd47494
#
_entry.id   c6e6b0849f2d691bed39f92e6cd47494
#
_cell.length_a   1.000
_cell.length_b   1.000
_cell.length_c   1.000
_cell.angle_alpha   90.00
_cell.angle_beta   90.00
_cell.angle_gamma   90.00
#
_symmetry.space_group_name_H-M   'P 1'
#
loop_
_entity.id
_entity.type
_entity.pdbx_description
1 polymer ?
#
loop_
_entity_poly.entity_id
_entity_poly.type
_entity_poly.pdbx_seq_one_letter_code
_entity_poly.pdbx_strand_id
1 'polypeptide(L)'
;TPLFYQSGYLTIKGYNKFSRIYTLDIPNREVELGLMQSFIPYYITPDTAKANVTLGDMAEALYKGDIDRLLHLLQNFLATIPYTDNTQYEGHYQQVLCIVFRLLGTWADVEVHTPRGRVDIVMKAFGCLYIIELKLDASAEAAMHQIDLRDYAETFSHSGLPVTKVAINFDSTRRNLKDWRIKKQV
;
A
#
# COMPACT_ATOMS: atom_id res chain seq x y z
N THR A 1 -14.40 4.23 -18.48
CA THR A 1 -15.42 4.01 -17.41
C THR A 1 -16.59 3.14 -17.89
N PRO A 2 -17.27 3.38 -19.05
CA PRO A 2 -18.37 2.51 -19.48
C PRO A 2 -17.97 1.05 -19.67
N LEU A 3 -16.79 0.78 -20.24
CA LEU A 3 -16.29 -0.57 -20.47
C LEU A 3 -16.15 -1.36 -19.15
N PHE A 4 -15.54 -0.75 -18.11
CA PHE A 4 -15.38 -1.39 -16.80
C PHE A 4 -16.72 -1.67 -16.11
N TYR A 5 -17.72 -0.81 -16.31
CA TYR A 5 -19.05 -1.04 -15.81
C TYR A 5 -19.74 -2.18 -16.55
N GLN A 6 -19.68 -2.19 -17.89
CA GLN A 6 -20.30 -3.22 -18.72
C GLN A 6 -19.65 -4.60 -18.52
N SER A 7 -18.34 -4.65 -18.25
CA SER A 7 -17.61 -5.90 -17.97
C SER A 7 -17.72 -6.37 -16.51
N GLY A 8 -18.43 -5.63 -15.64
CA GLY A 8 -18.67 -6.03 -14.26
C GLY A 8 -17.52 -5.70 -13.30
N TYR A 9 -16.48 -4.99 -13.75
CA TYR A 9 -15.41 -4.53 -12.85
C TYR A 9 -15.81 -3.36 -11.96
N LEU A 10 -16.83 -2.59 -12.37
CA LEU A 10 -17.40 -1.52 -11.58
C LEU A 10 -18.91 -1.70 -11.41
N THR A 11 -19.43 -1.21 -10.29
CA THR A 11 -20.87 -1.15 -10.01
C THR A 11 -21.26 0.25 -9.57
N ILE A 12 -22.55 0.60 -9.69
CA ILE A 12 -23.09 1.86 -9.19
C ILE A 12 -23.40 1.72 -7.71
N LYS A 13 -22.71 2.50 -6.86
CA LYS A 13 -22.97 2.59 -5.42
C LYS A 13 -23.90 3.72 -5.04
N GLY A 14 -23.98 4.74 -5.88
CA GLY A 14 -24.84 5.88 -5.61
C GLY A 14 -25.12 6.73 -6.85
N TYR A 15 -26.17 7.52 -6.76
CA TYR A 15 -26.54 8.52 -7.76
C TYR A 15 -26.99 9.81 -7.08
N ASN A 16 -26.32 10.90 -7.40
CA ASN A 16 -26.74 12.23 -6.95
C ASN A 16 -27.70 12.86 -7.98
N LYS A 17 -28.97 13.01 -7.60
CA LYS A 17 -30.02 13.55 -8.48
C LYS A 17 -29.79 15.02 -8.89
N PHE A 18 -29.12 15.81 -8.04
CA PHE A 18 -28.91 17.24 -8.31
C PHE A 18 -27.75 17.45 -9.29
N SER A 19 -26.61 16.78 -9.06
CA SER A 19 -25.44 16.88 -9.95
C SER A 19 -25.49 15.91 -11.12
N ARG A 20 -26.43 14.95 -11.11
CA ARG A 20 -26.52 13.83 -12.08
C ARG A 20 -25.26 12.99 -12.18
N ILE A 21 -24.53 12.89 -11.05
CA ILE A 21 -23.27 12.13 -10.96
C ILE A 21 -23.54 10.76 -10.35
N TYR A 22 -23.01 9.73 -11.00
CA TYR A 22 -22.96 8.37 -10.46
C TYR A 22 -21.68 8.17 -9.68
N THR A 23 -21.78 7.59 -8.48
CA THR A 23 -20.63 7.08 -7.74
C THR A 23 -20.45 5.61 -8.11
N LEU A 24 -19.27 5.28 -8.61
CA LEU A 24 -18.90 3.92 -8.99
C LEU A 24 -17.92 3.35 -7.99
N ASP A 25 -17.96 2.03 -7.82
CA ASP A 25 -17.05 1.29 -6.95
C ASP A 25 -16.85 -0.13 -7.48
N ILE A 26 -15.86 -0.84 -6.98
CA ILE A 26 -15.66 -2.27 -7.26
C ILE A 26 -16.78 -3.06 -6.55
N PRO A 27 -17.44 -4.01 -7.24
CA PRO A 27 -18.64 -4.67 -6.72
C PRO A 27 -18.41 -5.50 -5.46
N ASN A 28 -17.30 -6.23 -5.41
CA ASN A 28 -16.95 -7.13 -4.31
C ASN A 28 -15.43 -7.40 -4.29
N ARG A 29 -15.00 -8.12 -3.25
CA ARG A 29 -13.58 -8.41 -3.00
C ARG A 29 -12.98 -9.35 -4.04
N GLU A 30 -13.73 -10.30 -4.58
CA GLU A 30 -13.24 -11.20 -5.62
C GLU A 30 -12.85 -10.45 -6.88
N VAL A 31 -13.69 -9.49 -7.29
CA VAL A 31 -13.40 -8.62 -8.45
C VAL A 31 -12.21 -7.71 -8.14
N GLU A 32 -12.12 -7.16 -6.92
CA GLU A 32 -10.96 -6.35 -6.50
C GLU A 32 -9.66 -7.16 -6.59
N LEU A 33 -9.64 -8.35 -5.99
CA LEU A 33 -8.46 -9.23 -6.01
C LEU A 33 -8.09 -9.66 -7.42
N GLY A 34 -9.08 -10.05 -8.24
CA GLY A 34 -8.85 -10.43 -9.64
C GLY A 34 -8.27 -9.26 -10.46
N LEU A 35 -8.77 -8.05 -10.23
CA LEU A 35 -8.25 -6.85 -10.87
C LEU A 35 -6.80 -6.57 -10.42
N MET A 36 -6.51 -6.61 -9.12
CA MET A 36 -5.15 -6.43 -8.60
C MET A 36 -4.20 -7.50 -9.15
N GLN A 37 -4.61 -8.77 -9.17
CA GLN A 37 -3.82 -9.86 -9.76
C GLN A 37 -3.54 -9.65 -11.24
N SER A 38 -4.47 -9.05 -11.98
CA SER A 38 -4.26 -8.75 -13.40
C SER A 38 -3.20 -7.68 -13.65
N PHE A 39 -2.91 -6.83 -12.66
CA PHE A 39 -1.84 -5.84 -12.73
C PHE A 39 -0.46 -6.41 -12.42
N ILE A 40 -0.37 -7.51 -11.66
CA ILE A 40 0.91 -8.12 -11.26
C ILE A 40 1.87 -8.31 -12.45
N PRO A 41 1.44 -8.89 -13.60
CA PRO A 41 2.34 -9.12 -14.74
C PRO A 41 2.94 -7.85 -15.36
N TYR A 42 2.32 -6.70 -15.14
CA TYR A 42 2.82 -5.40 -15.62
C TYR A 42 3.93 -4.83 -14.73
N TYR A 43 3.97 -5.26 -13.47
CA TYR A 43 4.95 -4.80 -12.49
C TYR A 43 5.98 -5.87 -12.14
N ILE A 44 5.64 -7.14 -12.34
CA ILE A 44 6.42 -8.30 -11.93
C ILE A 44 6.32 -9.35 -13.04
N THR A 45 7.45 -9.82 -13.61
CA THR A 45 7.45 -11.05 -14.41
C THR A 45 7.60 -12.22 -13.45
N PRO A 46 6.55 -12.98 -13.19
CA PRO A 46 6.58 -13.96 -12.13
C PRO A 46 6.99 -15.34 -12.63
N ASP A 47 7.85 -15.97 -11.84
CA ASP A 47 7.57 -17.35 -11.48
C ASP A 47 6.33 -17.29 -10.53
N THR A 48 5.13 -17.48 -11.11
CA THR A 48 3.84 -17.24 -10.44
C THR A 48 3.69 -18.07 -9.16
N ALA A 49 4.30 -19.24 -9.10
CA ALA A 49 4.25 -20.12 -7.92
C ALA A 49 5.03 -19.52 -6.75
N LYS A 50 6.24 -19.01 -6.99
CA LYS A 50 7.06 -18.37 -5.96
C LYS A 50 6.45 -17.07 -5.46
N ALA A 51 5.87 -16.27 -6.36
CA ALA A 51 5.17 -15.04 -5.99
C ALA A 51 4.00 -15.31 -5.05
N ASN A 52 3.19 -16.33 -5.32
CA ASN A 52 2.05 -16.69 -4.48
C ASN A 52 2.48 -17.19 -3.09
N VAL A 53 3.56 -17.98 -3.00
CA VAL A 53 4.12 -18.42 -1.71
C VAL A 53 4.60 -17.21 -0.91
N THR A 54 5.34 -16.30 -1.54
CA THR A 54 5.84 -15.09 -0.87
C THR A 54 4.71 -14.18 -0.39
N LEU A 55 3.64 -14.02 -1.17
CA LEU A 55 2.44 -13.27 -0.74
C LEU A 55 1.75 -13.95 0.46
N GLY A 56 1.70 -15.29 0.50
CA GLY A 56 1.19 -16.05 1.64
C GLY A 56 2.02 -15.80 2.92
N ASP A 57 3.34 -15.86 2.80
CA ASP A 57 4.26 -15.58 3.92
C ASP A 57 4.14 -14.12 4.42
N MET A 58 3.97 -13.15 3.50
CA MET A 58 3.71 -11.76 3.84
C MET A 58 2.38 -11.59 4.58
N ALA A 59 1.32 -12.26 4.13
CA ALA A 59 0.02 -12.22 4.78
C ALA A 59 0.09 -12.80 6.20
N GLU A 60 0.84 -13.89 6.39
CA GLU A 60 1.08 -14.47 7.71
C GLU A 60 1.86 -13.55 8.64
N ALA A 61 2.94 -12.91 8.13
CA ALA A 61 3.72 -11.94 8.90
C ALA A 61 2.86 -10.76 9.34
N LEU A 62 2.03 -10.22 8.44
CA LEU A 62 1.11 -9.13 8.73
C LEU A 62 0.04 -9.53 9.75
N TYR A 63 -0.54 -10.73 9.63
CA TYR A 63 -1.51 -11.27 10.59
C TYR A 63 -0.91 -11.38 12.00
N LYS A 64 0.35 -11.77 12.11
CA LYS A 64 1.09 -11.84 13.38
C LYS A 64 1.56 -10.48 13.89
N GLY A 65 1.39 -9.39 13.13
CA GLY A 65 1.90 -8.05 13.46
C GLY A 65 3.42 -7.95 13.42
N ASP A 66 4.08 -8.89 12.70
CA ASP A 66 5.52 -8.90 12.47
C ASP A 66 5.86 -8.10 11.22
N ILE A 67 5.85 -6.77 11.38
CA ILE A 67 6.08 -5.82 10.28
C ILE A 67 7.52 -5.87 9.79
N ASP A 68 8.47 -6.17 10.65
CA ASP A 68 9.87 -6.30 10.24
C ASP A 68 10.04 -7.47 9.25
N ARG A 69 9.50 -8.64 9.58
CA ARG A 69 9.47 -9.79 8.67
C ARG A 69 8.72 -9.48 7.38
N LEU A 70 7.58 -8.78 7.45
CA LEU A 70 6.85 -8.35 6.26
C LEU A 70 7.72 -7.52 5.33
N LEU A 71 8.45 -6.53 5.87
CA LEU A 71 9.32 -5.65 5.07
C LEU A 71 10.52 -6.39 4.49
N HIS A 72 11.10 -7.36 5.21
CA HIS A 72 12.14 -8.24 4.65
C HIS A 72 11.61 -9.11 3.50
N LEU A 73 10.42 -9.69 3.64
CA LEU A 73 9.78 -10.46 2.57
C LEU A 73 9.47 -9.57 1.37
N LEU A 74 8.99 -8.35 1.61
CA LEU A 74 8.74 -7.36 0.58
C LEU A 74 10.02 -6.95 -0.14
N GLN A 75 11.13 -6.74 0.58
CA GLN A 75 12.44 -6.45 0.01
C GLN A 75 12.89 -7.57 -0.94
N ASN A 76 12.76 -8.83 -0.51
CA ASN A 76 13.08 -10.00 -1.34
C ASN A 76 12.16 -10.08 -2.57
N PHE A 77 10.87 -9.80 -2.39
CA PHE A 77 9.89 -9.80 -3.48
C PHE A 77 10.22 -8.74 -4.53
N LEU A 78 10.49 -7.50 -4.10
CA LEU A 78 10.86 -6.41 -5.00
C LEU A 78 12.15 -6.69 -5.77
N ALA A 79 13.10 -7.44 -5.19
CA ALA A 79 14.32 -7.86 -5.86
C ALA A 79 14.06 -8.83 -7.04
N THR A 80 12.89 -9.45 -7.10
CA THR A 80 12.48 -10.33 -8.21
C THR A 80 11.80 -9.58 -9.36
N ILE A 81 11.47 -8.30 -9.16
CA ILE A 81 10.79 -7.48 -10.18
C ILE A 81 11.79 -7.08 -11.26
N PRO A 82 11.58 -7.48 -12.53
CA PRO A 82 12.47 -7.08 -13.60
C PRO A 82 12.42 -5.58 -13.85
N TYR A 83 13.55 -5.10 -14.30
CA TYR A 83 13.73 -3.72 -14.70
C TYR A 83 12.84 -3.36 -15.90
N THR A 84 11.92 -2.43 -15.72
CA THR A 84 11.28 -1.70 -16.82
C THR A 84 11.70 -0.23 -16.77
N ASP A 85 12.14 0.31 -17.88
CA ASP A 85 12.66 1.68 -17.97
C ASP A 85 11.65 2.72 -17.47
N ASN A 86 12.16 3.79 -16.81
CA ASN A 86 11.50 5.06 -16.48
C ASN A 86 10.66 5.20 -15.19
N THR A 87 10.89 4.44 -14.13
CA THR A 87 10.11 4.59 -12.91
C THR A 87 10.96 4.90 -11.67
N GLN A 88 11.77 5.97 -11.72
CA GLN A 88 12.61 6.40 -10.60
C GLN A 88 11.97 7.51 -9.75
N TYR A 89 10.67 7.44 -9.47
CA TYR A 89 10.01 8.41 -8.62
C TYR A 89 9.26 7.73 -7.45
N GLU A 90 9.19 8.42 -6.34
CA GLU A 90 8.59 7.94 -5.09
C GLU A 90 7.17 7.41 -5.27
N GLY A 91 6.35 8.08 -6.09
CA GLY A 91 4.98 7.67 -6.37
C GLY A 91 4.85 6.29 -7.03
N HIS A 92 5.86 5.82 -7.77
CA HIS A 92 5.86 4.46 -8.30
C HIS A 92 5.92 3.43 -7.18
N TYR A 93 6.82 3.63 -6.22
CA TYR A 93 6.94 2.72 -5.06
C TYR A 93 5.71 2.73 -4.18
N GLN A 94 5.07 3.90 -4.00
CA GLN A 94 3.77 4.01 -3.31
C GLN A 94 2.71 3.15 -3.99
N GLN A 95 2.60 3.21 -5.31
CA GLN A 95 1.63 2.41 -6.07
C GLN A 95 1.91 0.90 -5.96
N VAL A 96 3.17 0.48 -6.12
CA VAL A 96 3.56 -0.93 -5.99
C VAL A 96 3.22 -1.46 -4.59
N LEU A 97 3.57 -0.71 -3.54
CA LEU A 97 3.26 -1.10 -2.17
C LEU A 97 1.75 -1.18 -1.92
N CYS A 98 0.97 -0.22 -2.45
CA CYS A 98 -0.48 -0.25 -2.33
C CYS A 98 -1.07 -1.50 -2.98
N ILE A 99 -0.62 -1.87 -4.20
CA ILE A 99 -1.05 -3.09 -4.88
C ILE A 99 -0.71 -4.32 -4.04
N VAL A 100 0.53 -4.44 -3.55
CA VAL A 100 0.95 -5.56 -2.72
C VAL A 100 0.09 -5.65 -1.46
N PHE A 101 -0.11 -4.56 -0.73
CA PHE A 101 -0.90 -4.57 0.50
C PHE A 101 -2.37 -4.94 0.24
N ARG A 102 -2.96 -4.46 -0.85
CA ARG A 102 -4.32 -4.88 -1.24
C ARG A 102 -4.40 -6.36 -1.60
N LEU A 103 -3.37 -6.91 -2.25
CA LEU A 103 -3.26 -8.35 -2.53
C LEU A 103 -3.17 -9.18 -1.24
N LEU A 104 -2.56 -8.65 -0.18
CA LEU A 104 -2.56 -9.27 1.15
C LEU A 104 -3.93 -9.22 1.84
N GLY A 105 -4.93 -8.66 1.16
CA GLY A 105 -6.30 -8.57 1.66
C GLY A 105 -6.52 -7.44 2.67
N THR A 106 -5.66 -6.44 2.68
CA THR A 106 -5.80 -5.26 3.53
C THR A 106 -6.56 -4.15 2.81
N TRP A 107 -7.07 -3.19 3.60
CA TRP A 107 -7.47 -1.90 3.06
C TRP A 107 -6.24 -0.99 3.07
N ALA A 108 -5.88 -0.44 1.92
CA ALA A 108 -4.75 0.47 1.78
C ALA A 108 -5.09 1.61 0.82
N ASP A 109 -4.81 2.84 1.23
CA ASP A 109 -4.94 4.05 0.42
C ASP A 109 -3.61 4.79 0.35
N VAL A 110 -3.36 5.39 -0.81
CA VAL A 110 -2.18 6.23 -1.06
C VAL A 110 -2.54 7.71 -1.01
N GLU A 111 -1.55 8.55 -0.71
CA GLU A 111 -1.66 10.01 -0.73
C GLU A 111 -2.84 10.54 0.11
N VAL A 112 -3.03 9.98 1.31
CA VAL A 112 -4.14 10.33 2.18
C VAL A 112 -3.96 11.74 2.74
N HIS A 113 -4.85 12.65 2.37
CA HIS A 113 -4.83 14.02 2.86
C HIS A 113 -5.29 14.11 4.32
N THR A 114 -4.53 14.83 5.12
CA THR A 114 -4.86 15.15 6.51
C THR A 114 -4.78 16.67 6.71
N PRO A 115 -5.35 17.23 7.78
CA PRO A 115 -5.20 18.66 8.08
C PRO A 115 -3.75 19.13 8.22
N ARG A 116 -2.83 18.23 8.55
CA ARG A 116 -1.40 18.51 8.78
C ARG A 116 -0.49 18.13 7.62
N GLY A 117 -1.07 17.64 6.52
CA GLY A 117 -0.34 17.28 5.31
C GLY A 117 -0.86 16.00 4.66
N ARG A 118 -0.01 15.34 3.89
CA ARG A 118 -0.34 14.13 3.15
C ARG A 118 0.50 12.97 3.66
N VAL A 119 -0.15 11.86 3.97
CA VAL A 119 0.47 10.57 4.31
C VAL A 119 0.63 9.76 3.04
N ASP A 120 1.78 9.16 2.83
CA ASP A 120 2.05 8.41 1.61
C ASP A 120 1.15 7.18 1.48
N ILE A 121 1.07 6.35 2.54
CA ILE A 121 0.15 5.21 2.58
C ILE A 121 -0.46 5.07 3.98
N VAL A 122 -1.77 4.86 4.00
CA VAL A 122 -2.51 4.43 5.20
C VAL A 122 -3.04 3.03 4.94
N MET A 123 -2.72 2.07 5.81
CA MET A 123 -3.17 0.69 5.68
C MET A 123 -3.89 0.26 6.95
N LYS A 124 -5.03 -0.42 6.79
CA LYS A 124 -5.78 -1.05 7.88
C LYS A 124 -5.77 -2.55 7.72
N ALA A 125 -5.22 -3.26 8.69
CA ALA A 125 -5.12 -4.70 8.66
C ALA A 125 -5.23 -5.29 10.08
N PHE A 126 -5.99 -6.36 10.24
CA PHE A 126 -6.07 -7.19 11.46
C PHE A 126 -6.22 -6.38 12.76
N GLY A 127 -7.08 -5.34 12.73
CA GLY A 127 -7.36 -4.51 13.91
C GLY A 127 -6.26 -3.49 14.24
N CYS A 128 -5.30 -3.25 13.36
CA CYS A 128 -4.26 -2.24 13.49
C CYS A 128 -4.29 -1.26 12.32
N LEU A 129 -3.94 -0.02 12.57
CA LEU A 129 -3.75 1.01 11.57
C LEU A 129 -2.25 1.26 11.38
N TYR A 130 -1.80 1.22 10.15
CA TYR A 130 -0.42 1.47 9.77
C TYR A 130 -0.33 2.79 9.02
N ILE A 131 0.53 3.68 9.50
CA ILE A 131 0.88 4.95 8.85
C ILE A 131 2.26 4.77 8.26
N ILE A 132 2.35 4.82 6.93
CA ILE A 132 3.57 4.50 6.20
C ILE A 132 4.02 5.74 5.45
N GLU A 133 5.26 6.14 5.68
CA GLU A 133 5.93 7.24 4.99
C GLU A 133 7.11 6.69 4.23
N LEU A 134 7.27 7.14 2.98
CA LEU A 134 8.32 6.70 2.08
C LEU A 134 9.33 7.81 1.86
N LYS A 135 10.57 7.44 1.67
CA LYS A 135 11.63 8.34 1.17
C LYS A 135 12.40 7.61 0.08
N LEU A 136 12.89 8.38 -0.86
CA LEU A 136 13.76 7.90 -1.91
C LEU A 136 15.13 8.54 -1.74
N ASP A 137 16.18 7.70 -1.67
CA ASP A 137 17.58 8.11 -1.53
C ASP A 137 17.87 9.02 -0.31
N ALA A 138 17.10 8.84 0.76
CA ALA A 138 17.25 9.59 2.00
C ALA A 138 17.55 8.65 3.19
N SER A 139 16.73 8.67 4.24
CA SER A 139 16.82 7.75 5.37
C SER A 139 15.44 7.44 5.97
N ALA A 140 15.33 6.28 6.60
CA ALA A 140 14.13 5.92 7.35
C ALA A 140 13.93 6.83 8.59
N GLU A 141 15.00 7.39 9.17
CA GLU A 141 14.92 8.39 10.22
C GLU A 141 14.20 9.66 9.75
N ALA A 142 14.53 10.15 8.54
CA ALA A 142 13.89 11.32 7.96
C ALA A 142 12.40 11.09 7.71
N ALA A 143 12.03 9.89 7.22
CA ALA A 143 10.63 9.50 7.06
C ALA A 143 9.92 9.42 8.42
N MET A 144 10.52 8.80 9.43
CA MET A 144 9.92 8.70 10.77
C MET A 144 9.75 10.08 11.42
N HIS A 145 10.75 10.96 11.28
CA HIS A 145 10.66 12.34 11.75
C HIS A 145 9.50 13.10 11.10
N GLN A 146 9.24 12.86 9.81
CA GLN A 146 8.11 13.48 9.11
C GLN A 146 6.77 12.99 9.68
N ILE A 147 6.62 11.68 9.97
CA ILE A 147 5.42 11.12 10.61
C ILE A 147 5.21 11.77 11.98
N ASP A 148 6.27 11.88 12.79
CA ASP A 148 6.20 12.44 14.15
C ASP A 148 5.93 13.94 14.12
N LEU A 149 6.60 14.70 13.25
CA LEU A 149 6.43 16.17 13.12
C LEU A 149 5.01 16.56 12.69
N ARG A 150 4.42 15.82 11.78
CA ARG A 150 3.07 16.08 11.26
C ARG A 150 1.98 15.43 12.10
N ASP A 151 2.37 14.68 13.14
CA ASP A 151 1.47 14.03 14.08
C ASP A 151 0.28 13.32 13.43
N TYR A 152 0.58 12.59 12.37
CA TYR A 152 -0.43 11.85 11.62
C TYR A 152 -1.20 10.86 12.51
N ALA A 153 -0.54 10.32 13.53
CA ALA A 153 -1.17 9.37 14.44
C ALA A 153 -2.33 9.97 15.22
N GLU A 154 -2.25 11.26 15.63
CA GLU A 154 -3.36 11.95 16.28
C GLU A 154 -4.58 12.06 15.35
N THR A 155 -4.34 12.34 14.07
CA THR A 155 -5.42 12.42 13.07
C THR A 155 -6.24 11.13 12.99
N PHE A 156 -5.59 9.99 13.18
CA PHE A 156 -6.22 8.68 13.13
C PHE A 156 -6.57 8.08 14.49
N SER A 157 -6.29 8.78 15.60
CA SER A 157 -6.61 8.32 16.96
C SER A 157 -8.11 8.06 17.17
N HIS A 158 -8.96 8.80 16.47
CA HIS A 158 -10.43 8.62 16.51
C HIS A 158 -10.90 7.28 15.92
N SER A 159 -10.03 6.55 15.22
CA SER A 159 -10.36 5.20 14.70
C SER A 159 -10.53 4.16 15.79
N GLY A 160 -10.03 4.41 17.01
CA GLY A 160 -10.01 3.45 18.11
C GLY A 160 -9.07 2.26 17.88
N LEU A 161 -8.26 2.29 16.83
CA LEU A 161 -7.33 1.22 16.50
C LEU A 161 -5.91 1.59 16.98
N PRO A 162 -5.13 0.60 17.45
CA PRO A 162 -3.70 0.81 17.70
C PRO A 162 -2.99 1.24 16.40
N VAL A 163 -2.12 2.24 16.51
CA VAL A 163 -1.40 2.80 15.37
C VAL A 163 0.04 2.32 15.36
N THR A 164 0.49 1.84 14.22
CA THR A 164 1.90 1.52 13.99
C THR A 164 2.45 2.44 12.88
N LYS A 165 3.50 3.18 13.22
CA LYS A 165 4.23 4.05 12.30
C LYS A 165 5.31 3.24 11.61
N VAL A 166 5.39 3.33 10.28
CA VAL A 166 6.36 2.61 9.45
C VAL A 166 7.01 3.60 8.51
N ALA A 167 8.30 3.81 8.69
CA ALA A 167 9.10 4.67 7.83
C ALA A 167 9.98 3.80 6.94
N ILE A 168 9.94 4.01 5.64
CA ILE A 168 10.65 3.20 4.64
C ILE A 168 11.49 4.12 3.77
N ASN A 169 12.75 3.77 3.58
CA ASN A 169 13.64 4.43 2.63
C ASN A 169 13.96 3.48 1.49
N PHE A 170 13.75 3.95 0.26
CA PHE A 170 14.12 3.24 -0.97
C PHE A 170 15.44 3.74 -1.52
N ASP A 171 16.19 2.82 -2.14
CA ASP A 171 17.37 3.11 -2.94
C ASP A 171 16.97 3.08 -4.42
N SER A 172 17.04 4.23 -5.10
CA SER A 172 16.68 4.34 -6.52
C SER A 172 17.60 3.56 -7.44
N THR A 173 18.88 3.39 -7.05
CA THR A 173 19.86 2.64 -7.81
C THR A 173 19.61 1.14 -7.74
N ARG A 174 19.33 0.64 -6.52
CA ARG A 174 19.00 -0.77 -6.28
C ARG A 174 17.55 -1.09 -6.54
N ARG A 175 16.70 -0.06 -6.63
CA ARG A 175 15.24 -0.15 -6.81
C ARG A 175 14.56 -1.04 -5.78
N ASN A 176 14.99 -0.89 -4.54
CA ASN A 176 14.54 -1.75 -3.45
C ASN A 176 14.52 -0.99 -2.13
N LEU A 177 13.90 -1.60 -1.12
CA LEU A 177 14.00 -1.10 0.25
C LEU A 177 15.45 -1.13 0.69
N LYS A 178 15.91 0.01 1.25
CA LYS A 178 17.27 0.15 1.78
C LYS A 178 17.30 -0.05 3.28
N ASP A 179 16.46 0.69 3.98
CA ASP A 179 16.31 0.66 5.44
C ASP A 179 14.90 1.08 5.84
N TRP A 180 14.48 0.73 7.07
CA TRP A 180 13.19 1.10 7.64
C TRP A 180 13.24 1.26 9.15
N ARG A 181 12.21 1.94 9.69
CA ARG A 181 11.96 2.07 11.12
C ARG A 181 10.49 1.79 11.41
N ILE A 182 10.24 1.12 12.53
CA ILE A 182 8.90 0.77 13.00
C ILE A 182 8.74 1.29 14.41
N LYS A 183 7.63 1.98 14.69
CA LYS A 183 7.28 2.50 16.00
C LYS A 183 5.81 2.20 16.29
N LYS A 184 5.57 1.32 17.24
CA LYS A 184 4.20 1.05 17.74
C LYS A 184 3.80 2.16 18.69
N GLN A 185 2.61 2.71 18.49
CA GLN A 185 1.99 3.65 19.42
C GLN A 185 0.97 2.86 20.23
N VAL A 186 1.22 2.76 21.53
CA VAL A 186 0.36 2.06 22.50
C VAL A 186 -0.84 2.93 22.81
#